data_989e6d64da65c2d77ceabcbe7bd0cbb4
#
_entry.id   989e6d64da65c2d77ceabcbe7bd0cbb4
#
_cell.length_a   1.000
_cell.length_b   1.000
_cell.length_c   1.000
_cell.angle_alpha   90.00
_cell.angle_beta   90.00
_cell.angle_gamma   90.00
#
_symmetry.space_group_name_H-M   'P 1'
#
loop_
_entity.id
_entity.type
_entity.pdbx_description
1 polymer ?
#
loop_
_entity_poly.entity_id
_entity_poly.type
_entity_poly.pdbx_seq_one_letter_code
_entity_poly.pdbx_strand_id
1 'polypeptide(L)'
;MLEFGSGQSTLWWAEQAKSVVSFESDANWYNYVLGQVPANVRLVLTDDGASDVPSQLDHSRFDVIVVDGLDRLICAKMSPSFLNEGGAVILDNSEGYWGLDGEYPIIEFFRANGFSRVDFYGYAPGVILPSCTSLFFKDSCFLLSGFESPARLVS
;
A
#
# COMPACT_ATOMS: atom_id res chain seq x y z
N MET A 1 -3.38 8.82 -4.05
CA MET A 1 -2.65 7.73 -3.43
C MET A 1 -1.85 6.95 -4.46
N LEU A 2 -0.88 6.14 -4.03
CA LEU A 2 -0.08 5.22 -4.84
C LEU A 2 -0.36 3.78 -4.41
N GLU A 3 -0.46 2.86 -5.36
CA GLU A 3 -0.65 1.43 -5.10
C GLU A 3 0.34 0.62 -5.95
N PHE A 4 0.98 -0.36 -5.33
CA PHE A 4 1.81 -1.37 -5.98
C PHE A 4 1.08 -2.71 -5.94
N GLY A 5 0.63 -3.18 -7.08
CA GLY A 5 -0.27 -4.32 -7.26
C GLY A 5 -1.72 -3.86 -7.44
N SER A 6 -2.23 -3.97 -8.66
CA SER A 6 -3.59 -3.56 -8.97
C SER A 6 -4.62 -4.67 -8.76
N GLY A 7 -5.87 -4.31 -8.53
CA GLY A 7 -6.95 -5.28 -8.41
C GLY A 7 -8.28 -4.69 -8.00
N GLN A 8 -9.06 -5.49 -7.27
CA GLN A 8 -10.33 -5.03 -6.69
C GLN A 8 -10.09 -3.93 -5.65
N SER A 9 -8.95 -3.94 -4.97
CA SER A 9 -8.51 -2.87 -4.08
C SER A 9 -8.41 -1.53 -4.79
N THR A 10 -7.89 -1.50 -6.03
CA THR A 10 -7.77 -0.28 -6.84
C THR A 10 -9.13 0.39 -7.05
N LEU A 11 -10.18 -0.39 -7.33
CA LEU A 11 -11.54 0.12 -7.52
C LEU A 11 -12.08 0.72 -6.23
N TRP A 12 -11.87 0.03 -5.11
CA TRP A 12 -12.27 0.52 -3.80
C TRP A 12 -11.51 1.81 -3.42
N TRP A 13 -10.19 1.84 -3.65
CA TRP A 13 -9.39 3.03 -3.40
C TRP A 13 -9.82 4.23 -4.25
N ALA A 14 -10.25 3.97 -5.48
CA ALA A 14 -10.74 5.03 -6.36
C ALA A 14 -11.99 5.74 -5.83
N GLU A 15 -12.81 5.05 -5.04
CA GLU A 15 -13.97 5.64 -4.36
C GLU A 15 -13.57 6.50 -3.15
N GLN A 16 -12.43 6.20 -2.51
CA GLN A 16 -11.99 6.86 -1.28
C GLN A 16 -10.97 7.99 -1.55
N ALA A 17 -10.27 7.97 -2.67
CA ALA A 17 -9.18 8.88 -2.96
C ALA A 17 -9.53 9.82 -4.12
N LYS A 18 -9.00 11.05 -4.04
CA LYS A 18 -9.13 12.03 -5.14
C LYS A 18 -8.51 11.50 -6.45
N SER A 19 -7.39 10.80 -6.34
CA SER A 19 -6.69 10.16 -7.46
C SER A 19 -5.90 8.97 -6.99
N VAL A 20 -5.78 7.95 -7.84
CA VAL A 20 -4.99 6.74 -7.62
C VAL A 20 -4.02 6.59 -8.78
N VAL A 21 -2.75 6.31 -8.46
CA VAL A 21 -1.79 5.75 -9.40
C VAL A 21 -1.53 4.32 -8.96
N SER A 22 -1.79 3.34 -9.80
CA SER A 22 -1.62 1.91 -9.49
C SER A 22 -0.69 1.28 -10.51
N PHE A 23 0.30 0.52 -10.03
CA PHE A 23 1.26 -0.21 -10.85
C PHE A 23 0.93 -1.69 -10.86
N GLU A 24 1.03 -2.31 -12.04
CA GLU A 24 0.78 -3.72 -12.27
C GLU A 24 1.90 -4.32 -13.14
N SER A 25 2.35 -5.53 -12.81
CA SER A 25 3.40 -6.22 -13.55
C SER A 25 2.89 -7.36 -14.43
N ASP A 26 1.70 -7.92 -14.16
CA ASP A 26 1.08 -8.91 -15.01
C ASP A 26 0.25 -8.25 -16.11
N ALA A 27 0.67 -8.40 -17.37
CA ALA A 27 0.02 -7.79 -18.52
C ALA A 27 -1.43 -8.27 -18.72
N ASN A 28 -1.75 -9.52 -18.40
CA ASN A 28 -3.12 -10.04 -18.54
C ASN A 28 -4.03 -9.44 -17.47
N TRP A 29 -3.54 -9.39 -16.24
CA TRP A 29 -4.25 -8.79 -15.13
C TRP A 29 -4.42 -7.27 -15.33
N TYR A 30 -3.37 -6.58 -15.77
CA TYR A 30 -3.44 -5.17 -16.17
C TYR A 30 -4.58 -4.90 -17.16
N ASN A 31 -4.63 -5.69 -18.27
CA ASN A 31 -5.68 -5.53 -19.28
C ASN A 31 -7.09 -5.79 -18.72
N TYR A 32 -7.22 -6.75 -17.79
CA TYR A 32 -8.50 -7.03 -17.13
C TYR A 32 -8.93 -5.86 -16.23
N VAL A 33 -8.03 -5.32 -15.41
CA VAL A 33 -8.31 -4.21 -14.49
C VAL A 33 -8.54 -2.91 -15.26
N LEU A 34 -7.77 -2.66 -16.34
CA LEU A 34 -7.87 -1.45 -17.17
C LEU A 34 -9.29 -1.20 -17.69
N GLY A 35 -10.01 -2.27 -18.00
CA GLY A 35 -11.41 -2.17 -18.46
C GLY A 35 -12.41 -1.77 -17.36
N GLN A 36 -12.00 -1.69 -16.11
CA GLN A 36 -12.88 -1.47 -14.96
C GLN A 36 -12.57 -0.19 -14.18
N VAL A 37 -11.35 0.36 -14.31
CA VAL A 37 -10.92 1.51 -13.53
C VAL A 37 -11.65 2.79 -13.92
N PRO A 38 -12.09 3.61 -12.94
CA PRO A 38 -12.70 4.91 -13.20
C PRO A 38 -11.66 5.97 -13.60
N ALA A 39 -12.14 7.13 -14.05
CA ALA A 39 -11.31 8.19 -14.64
C ALA A 39 -10.28 8.82 -13.67
N ASN A 40 -10.43 8.64 -12.36
CA ASN A 40 -9.48 9.12 -11.36
C ASN A 40 -8.35 8.11 -11.06
N VAL A 41 -8.29 6.99 -11.80
CA VAL A 41 -7.22 5.99 -11.69
C VAL A 41 -6.31 6.09 -12.90
N ARG A 42 -5.01 6.23 -12.66
CA ARG A 42 -3.95 6.01 -13.64
C ARG A 42 -3.36 4.61 -13.36
N LEU A 43 -3.73 3.64 -14.19
CA LEU A 43 -3.14 2.31 -14.16
C LEU A 43 -1.92 2.28 -15.06
N VAL A 44 -0.81 1.73 -14.57
CA VAL A 44 0.49 1.68 -15.27
C VAL A 44 0.98 0.24 -15.29
N LEU A 45 1.26 -0.28 -16.50
CA LEU A 45 1.95 -1.55 -16.64
C LEU A 45 3.45 -1.32 -16.45
N THR A 46 4.09 -2.13 -15.61
CA THR A 46 5.54 -2.12 -15.38
C THR A 46 6.14 -3.44 -15.82
N ASP A 47 7.27 -3.38 -16.54
CA ASP A 47 7.90 -4.58 -17.10
C ASP A 47 8.73 -5.35 -16.06
N ASP A 48 9.13 -4.71 -14.94
CA ASP A 48 10.10 -5.26 -13.99
C ASP A 48 9.76 -4.83 -12.55
N GLY A 49 8.58 -5.26 -12.11
CA GLY A 49 8.10 -5.14 -10.72
C GLY A 49 8.12 -3.73 -10.13
N ALA A 50 9.22 -3.02 -10.13
CA ALA A 50 9.30 -1.70 -9.52
C ALA A 50 10.45 -0.83 -10.05
N SER A 51 11.29 -1.31 -10.96
CA SER A 51 12.52 -0.61 -11.35
C SER A 51 12.27 0.68 -12.13
N ASP A 52 11.19 0.75 -12.90
CA ASP A 52 10.81 1.90 -13.71
C ASP A 52 9.85 2.88 -13.00
N VAL A 53 9.32 2.51 -11.84
CA VAL A 53 8.38 3.33 -11.07
C VAL A 53 8.89 4.76 -10.83
N PRO A 54 10.14 5.00 -10.41
CA PRO A 54 10.62 6.36 -10.18
C PRO A 54 10.52 7.26 -11.41
N SER A 55 10.77 6.72 -12.60
CA SER A 55 10.68 7.47 -13.86
C SER A 55 9.25 7.80 -14.25
N GLN A 56 8.29 6.98 -13.82
CA GLN A 56 6.88 7.15 -14.13
C GLN A 56 6.17 8.13 -13.18
N LEU A 57 6.73 8.41 -12.01
CA LEU A 57 6.11 9.23 -10.97
C LEU A 57 6.52 10.71 -10.97
N ASP A 58 7.61 11.07 -11.65
CA ASP A 58 8.07 12.45 -11.89
C ASP A 58 7.87 13.39 -10.67
N HIS A 59 8.55 13.11 -9.57
CA HIS A 59 8.48 13.87 -8.30
C HIS A 59 7.11 13.90 -7.60
N SER A 60 6.14 13.12 -8.05
CA SER A 60 4.83 13.00 -7.40
C SER A 60 4.96 12.54 -5.94
N ARG A 61 4.06 13.03 -5.10
CA ARG A 61 3.95 12.65 -3.68
C ARG A 61 2.53 12.20 -3.36
N PHE A 62 2.40 11.31 -2.39
CA PHE A 62 1.14 10.66 -2.05
C PHE A 62 0.92 10.66 -0.54
N ASP A 63 -0.33 10.82 -0.13
CA ASP A 63 -0.71 10.76 1.29
C ASP A 63 -0.80 9.32 1.81
N VAL A 64 -1.15 8.39 0.93
CA VAL A 64 -1.22 6.96 1.22
C VAL A 64 -0.52 6.18 0.12
N ILE A 65 0.32 5.22 0.53
CA ILE A 65 0.99 4.26 -0.37
C ILE A 65 0.61 2.85 0.07
N VAL A 66 0.14 2.02 -0.86
CA VAL A 66 -0.20 0.62 -0.63
C VAL A 66 0.84 -0.27 -1.31
N VAL A 67 1.36 -1.24 -0.59
CA VAL A 67 2.31 -2.25 -1.08
C VAL A 67 1.63 -3.61 -1.00
N ASP A 68 1.10 -4.06 -2.12
CA ASP A 68 0.38 -5.34 -2.27
C ASP A 68 0.76 -6.11 -3.55
N GLY A 69 1.78 -5.66 -4.26
CA GLY A 69 2.27 -6.28 -5.49
C GLY A 69 3.43 -7.25 -5.28
N LEU A 70 3.98 -7.70 -6.39
CA LEU A 70 5.28 -8.37 -6.43
C LEU A 70 6.39 -7.39 -6.00
N ASP A 71 7.55 -7.93 -5.62
CA ASP A 71 8.72 -7.14 -5.17
C ASP A 71 8.41 -6.16 -4.02
N ARG A 72 7.57 -6.61 -3.08
CA ARG A 72 7.14 -5.81 -1.92
C ARG A 72 8.30 -5.15 -1.18
N LEU A 73 9.46 -5.81 -1.08
CA LEU A 73 10.63 -5.24 -0.43
C LEU A 73 11.16 -4.00 -1.16
N ILE A 74 11.24 -4.04 -2.48
CA ILE A 74 11.69 -2.91 -3.31
C ILE A 74 10.66 -1.79 -3.22
N CYS A 75 9.38 -2.09 -3.41
CA CYS A 75 8.29 -1.12 -3.31
C CYS A 75 8.22 -0.46 -1.93
N ALA A 76 8.36 -1.23 -0.85
CA ALA A 76 8.39 -0.71 0.51
C ALA A 76 9.59 0.22 0.75
N LYS A 77 10.78 -0.16 0.27
CA LYS A 77 12.00 0.66 0.43
C LYS A 77 11.93 1.98 -0.33
N MET A 78 11.27 2.04 -1.48
CA MET A 78 11.12 3.29 -2.24
C MET A 78 9.95 4.15 -1.73
N SER A 79 8.97 3.58 -1.03
CA SER A 79 7.75 4.28 -0.59
C SER A 79 8.03 5.58 0.17
N PRO A 80 8.99 5.68 1.12
CA PRO A 80 9.25 6.95 1.81
C PRO A 80 9.66 8.09 0.90
N SER A 81 10.28 7.81 -0.27
CA SER A 81 10.66 8.83 -1.23
C SER A 81 9.48 9.44 -1.98
N PHE A 82 8.33 8.77 -2.00
CA PHE A 82 7.09 9.21 -2.64
C PHE A 82 6.01 9.60 -1.63
N LEU A 83 6.27 9.45 -0.34
CA LEU A 83 5.30 9.76 0.71
C LEU A 83 5.32 11.25 1.04
N ASN A 84 4.13 11.88 1.13
CA ASN A 84 3.98 13.19 1.70
C ASN A 84 4.36 13.20 3.18
N GLU A 85 4.78 14.36 3.69
CA GLU A 85 4.85 14.56 5.13
C GLU A 85 3.46 14.32 5.75
N GLY A 86 3.42 13.54 6.82
CA GLY A 86 2.17 13.14 7.45
C GLY A 86 1.43 12.00 6.76
N GLY A 87 1.96 11.45 5.68
CA GLY A 87 1.36 10.30 5.00
C GLY A 87 1.60 8.95 5.71
N ALA A 88 0.99 7.90 5.18
CA ALA A 88 1.07 6.54 5.69
C ALA A 88 1.33 5.51 4.59
N VAL A 89 1.98 4.40 4.96
CA VAL A 89 2.23 3.25 4.08
C VAL A 89 1.46 2.04 4.62
N ILE A 90 0.74 1.36 3.74
CA ILE A 90 0.01 0.12 4.02
C ILE A 90 0.78 -1.02 3.35
N LEU A 91 1.09 -2.07 4.11
CA LEU A 91 1.69 -3.30 3.59
C LEU A 91 0.70 -4.44 3.80
N ASP A 92 0.23 -5.04 2.72
CA ASP A 92 -0.59 -6.24 2.81
C ASP A 92 0.25 -7.50 2.96
N ASN A 93 -0.31 -8.53 3.60
CA ASN A 93 0.34 -9.79 3.96
C ASN A 93 1.68 -9.58 4.69
N SER A 94 1.68 -8.71 5.67
CA SER A 94 2.88 -8.33 6.44
C SER A 94 3.32 -9.40 7.45
N GLU A 95 2.58 -10.49 7.60
CA GLU A 95 2.87 -11.60 8.51
C GLU A 95 4.15 -12.41 8.15
N GLY A 96 4.84 -12.03 7.09
CA GLY A 96 6.10 -12.65 6.71
C GLY A 96 5.98 -14.01 6.05
N TYR A 97 4.78 -14.38 5.60
CA TYR A 97 4.52 -15.65 4.92
C TYR A 97 5.35 -15.83 3.63
N TRP A 98 5.91 -14.75 3.12
CA TRP A 98 6.67 -14.69 1.88
C TRP A 98 8.16 -14.43 2.09
N GLY A 99 8.62 -14.32 3.33
CA GLY A 99 10.04 -14.22 3.66
C GLY A 99 10.68 -15.60 3.68
N LEU A 100 11.46 -15.93 2.65
CA LEU A 100 12.17 -17.21 2.54
C LEU A 100 13.19 -17.44 3.67
N ASP A 101 13.55 -16.43 4.45
CA ASP A 101 14.67 -16.45 5.41
C ASP A 101 14.26 -16.11 6.86
N GLY A 102 12.96 -16.06 7.18
CA GLY A 102 12.50 -15.76 8.55
C GLY A 102 12.81 -14.34 9.05
N GLU A 103 13.37 -13.50 8.20
CA GLU A 103 13.59 -12.09 8.47
C GLU A 103 12.41 -11.28 7.92
N TYR A 104 12.03 -10.23 8.66
CA TYR A 104 11.01 -9.27 8.24
C TYR A 104 11.66 -7.99 7.70
N PRO A 105 12.36 -8.01 6.56
CA PRO A 105 13.22 -6.92 6.12
C PRO A 105 12.43 -5.62 5.89
N ILE A 106 11.16 -5.72 5.55
CA ILE A 106 10.29 -4.55 5.36
C ILE A 106 9.96 -3.90 6.71
N ILE A 107 9.59 -4.69 7.69
CA ILE A 107 9.27 -4.20 9.04
C ILE A 107 10.48 -3.54 9.67
N GLU A 108 11.64 -4.19 9.58
CA GLU A 108 12.91 -3.64 10.08
C GLU A 108 13.32 -2.36 9.35
N PHE A 109 13.10 -2.30 8.05
CA PHE A 109 13.37 -1.10 7.26
C PHE A 109 12.53 0.09 7.75
N PHE A 110 11.22 -0.07 7.91
CA PHE A 110 10.36 1.01 8.40
C PHE A 110 10.70 1.42 9.82
N ARG A 111 10.97 0.46 10.71
CA ARG A 111 11.40 0.72 12.08
C ARG A 111 12.70 1.54 12.12
N ALA A 112 13.71 1.14 11.35
CA ALA A 112 14.99 1.84 11.27
C ALA A 112 14.87 3.26 10.71
N ASN A 113 13.82 3.54 9.93
CA ASN A 113 13.52 4.86 9.36
C ASN A 113 12.52 5.67 10.21
N GLY A 114 12.28 5.26 11.45
CA GLY A 114 11.48 6.00 12.43
C GLY A 114 9.96 5.95 12.20
N PHE A 115 9.47 4.89 11.56
CA PHE A 115 8.03 4.64 11.43
C PHE A 115 7.51 3.84 12.61
N SER A 116 6.37 4.25 13.15
CA SER A 116 5.51 3.46 14.02
C SER A 116 4.67 2.50 13.20
N ARG A 117 4.17 1.42 13.82
CA ARG A 117 3.40 0.38 13.15
C ARG A 117 2.14 0.00 13.94
N VAL A 118 1.05 -0.25 13.22
CA VAL A 118 -0.16 -0.91 13.73
C VAL A 118 -0.50 -2.08 12.81
N ASP A 119 -0.83 -3.23 13.38
CA ASP A 119 -1.14 -4.46 12.67
C ASP A 119 -2.63 -4.79 12.79
N PHE A 120 -3.25 -5.11 11.67
CA PHE A 120 -4.62 -5.54 11.55
C PHE A 120 -4.67 -7.00 11.08
N TYR A 121 -5.09 -7.90 11.95
CA TYR A 121 -5.25 -9.32 11.63
C TYR A 121 -6.69 -9.61 11.22
N GLY A 122 -6.85 -10.40 10.17
CA GLY A 122 -8.15 -10.80 9.67
C GLY A 122 -8.10 -12.06 8.82
N TYR A 123 -9.29 -12.52 8.42
CA TYR A 123 -9.44 -13.65 7.50
C TYR A 123 -10.01 -13.14 6.18
N ALA A 124 -9.36 -13.43 5.08
CA ALA A 124 -9.93 -13.18 3.76
C ALA A 124 -11.00 -14.25 3.44
N PRO A 125 -12.07 -13.90 2.70
CA PRO A 125 -13.08 -14.86 2.28
C PRO A 125 -12.47 -16.07 1.56
N GLY A 126 -12.75 -17.26 2.04
CA GLY A 126 -12.25 -18.51 1.46
C GLY A 126 -10.83 -18.91 1.89
N VAL A 127 -10.18 -18.16 2.78
CA VAL A 127 -8.86 -18.45 3.32
C VAL A 127 -8.97 -18.86 4.80
N ILE A 128 -8.35 -19.99 5.16
CA ILE A 128 -8.40 -20.53 6.52
C ILE A 128 -7.30 -20.01 7.45
N LEU A 129 -6.29 -19.37 6.89
CA LEU A 129 -5.20 -18.74 7.66
C LEU A 129 -5.47 -17.24 7.78
N PRO A 130 -5.20 -16.65 8.96
CA PRO A 130 -5.28 -15.20 9.10
C PRO A 130 -4.16 -14.54 8.29
N SER A 131 -4.46 -13.41 7.69
CA SER A 131 -3.48 -12.50 7.12
C SER A 131 -3.34 -11.25 7.99
N CYS A 132 -2.24 -10.53 7.81
CA CYS A 132 -1.97 -9.30 8.51
C CYS A 132 -1.74 -8.17 7.51
N THR A 133 -2.43 -7.06 7.68
CA THR A 133 -2.13 -5.81 7.00
C THR A 133 -1.49 -4.86 8.01
N SER A 134 -0.30 -4.35 7.73
CA SER A 134 0.41 -3.41 8.59
C SER A 134 0.33 -2.00 8.04
N LEU A 135 0.07 -1.04 8.93
CA LEU A 135 0.09 0.38 8.66
C LEU A 135 1.35 0.98 9.28
N PHE A 136 2.16 1.67 8.47
CA PHE A 136 3.36 2.38 8.91
C PHE A 136 3.16 3.89 8.78
N PHE A 137 3.51 4.63 9.82
CA PHE A 137 3.32 6.09 9.89
C PHE A 137 4.32 6.74 10.85
N LYS A 138 4.47 8.07 10.76
CA LYS A 138 5.26 8.88 11.70
C LYS A 138 4.35 9.74 12.56
N ASP A 139 4.90 10.37 13.60
CA ASP A 139 4.15 11.18 14.56
C ASP A 139 3.36 12.35 13.92
N SER A 140 3.84 12.84 12.76
CA SER A 140 3.14 13.86 11.96
C SER A 140 1.97 13.30 11.12
N CYS A 141 1.65 12.02 11.21
CA CYS A 141 0.65 11.38 10.36
C CYS A 141 -0.74 12.02 10.52
N PHE A 142 -1.40 12.27 9.39
CA PHE A 142 -2.76 12.80 9.35
C PHE A 142 -3.77 11.95 10.12
N LEU A 143 -3.54 10.64 10.25
CA LEU A 143 -4.37 9.72 11.03
C LEU A 143 -4.36 10.03 12.53
N LEU A 144 -3.33 10.72 13.02
CA LEU A 144 -3.18 11.10 14.43
C LEU A 144 -3.69 12.53 14.72
N SER A 145 -4.14 13.25 13.72
CA SER A 145 -4.54 14.66 13.85
C SER A 145 -5.95 14.86 14.45
N GLY A 146 -6.73 13.81 14.62
CA GLY A 146 -8.06 13.86 15.21
C GLY A 146 -8.01 13.90 16.75
N PHE A 147 -8.62 14.93 17.34
CA PHE A 147 -8.79 15.04 18.81
C PHE A 147 -10.13 14.47 19.31
N GLU A 148 -10.94 13.92 18.43
CA GLU A 148 -12.21 13.34 18.82
C GLU A 148 -12.00 11.97 19.47
N SER A 149 -12.63 11.78 20.62
CA SER A 149 -12.69 10.44 21.24
C SER A 149 -13.37 9.45 20.30
N PRO A 150 -12.90 8.19 20.21
CA PRO A 150 -13.57 7.17 19.44
C PRO A 150 -15.06 7.12 19.82
N ALA A 151 -15.93 7.09 18.80
CA ALA A 151 -17.36 6.97 19.02
C ALA A 151 -17.64 5.68 19.83
N ARG A 152 -18.42 5.79 20.91
CA ARG A 152 -18.90 4.60 21.60
C ARG A 152 -19.84 3.87 20.65
N LEU A 153 -19.53 2.61 20.38
CA LEU A 153 -20.50 1.72 19.77
C LEU A 153 -21.65 1.58 20.77
N VAL A 154 -22.77 2.20 20.46
CA VAL A 154 -24.01 2.02 21.26
C VAL A 154 -24.52 0.64 20.90
N SER A 155 -24.47 -0.26 21.89
CA SER A 155 -25.06 -1.60 21.80
C SER A 155 -26.58 -1.53 21.77
#